data_6dd13146bd4526c76b40f2c96dd9101e
#
_entry.id   6dd13146bd4526c76b40f2c96dd9101e
#
_cell.length_a   1.000
_cell.length_b   1.000
_cell.length_c   1.000
_cell.angle_alpha   90.00
_cell.angle_beta   90.00
_cell.angle_gamma   90.00
#
_symmetry.space_group_name_H-M   'P 1'
#
loop_
_entity.id
_entity.type
_entity.pdbx_description
1 polymer ?
#
loop_
_entity_poly.entity_id
_entity_poly.type
_entity_poly.pdbx_seq_one_letter_code
_entity_poly.pdbx_strand_id
1 'polypeptide(L)'
;MTPTMTPRERLLASVAFEPVDRPFRMETLGFWPETLVRWHSEGLPPEINELVSAHIFSGFDPQLPLYLGADLHPGLDPVFEEEVLEEDARFTIKRDISGSTVKVLTDGTSTIPALLDSPVKDHESWEAMKERMDPDTPGRLEIARALIEFDAERNWPLCAYFAGLFGTHRHLLGFKRLMIAYRRQADLLHEISRHWVKLWKGVFALLAEKRAPDMASLWEDMCYLNGPMISPRVFREFMSPYYRELIDFLKRDLCIPIIGLDTDGKCTELIPLFVEAGVNLLWPFEVQAGMDVLEVRREWPREFAIWGGIDKRALALGREAIDAEVERVVPPMLAKRGYIPSIDHSVPPEVPFADWQYFLEKVRRLGEAPSA
;
A
#
# COMPACT_ATOMS: atom_id res chain seq x y z
N MET A 1 -11.45 33.84 3.45
CA MET A 1 -10.77 32.78 2.69
C MET A 1 -10.27 31.77 3.70
N THR A 2 -10.66 30.51 3.57
CA THR A 2 -10.07 29.43 4.38
C THR A 2 -8.58 29.36 4.06
N PRO A 3 -7.66 29.29 5.03
CA PRO A 3 -6.23 29.14 4.73
C PRO A 3 -6.01 27.90 3.88
N THR A 4 -5.15 28.00 2.89
CA THR A 4 -4.76 26.83 2.07
C THR A 4 -4.00 25.84 2.95
N MET A 5 -4.51 24.63 3.09
CA MET A 5 -3.86 23.56 3.87
C MET A 5 -2.61 23.06 3.15
N THR A 6 -1.60 22.71 3.92
CA THR A 6 -0.45 21.94 3.40
C THR A 6 -0.90 20.52 3.00
N PRO A 7 -0.15 19.81 2.13
CA PRO A 7 -0.41 18.39 1.83
C PRO A 7 -0.52 17.52 3.10
N ARG A 8 0.35 17.76 4.07
CA ARG A 8 0.33 17.05 5.36
C ARG A 8 -0.96 17.29 6.13
N GLU A 9 -1.34 18.55 6.34
CA GLU A 9 -2.58 18.91 7.05
C GLU A 9 -3.80 18.31 6.36
N ARG A 10 -3.83 18.34 5.02
CA ARG A 10 -4.93 17.80 4.22
C ARG A 10 -5.07 16.28 4.36
N LEU A 11 -3.97 15.52 4.32
CA LEU A 11 -4.01 14.08 4.54
C LEU A 11 -4.52 13.75 5.95
N LEU A 12 -3.95 14.40 6.97
CA LEU A 12 -4.33 14.18 8.38
C LEU A 12 -5.81 14.49 8.61
N ALA A 13 -6.28 15.64 8.14
CA ALA A 13 -7.69 16.04 8.28
C ALA A 13 -8.63 15.11 7.49
N SER A 14 -8.24 14.68 6.28
CA SER A 14 -9.03 13.73 5.50
C SER A 14 -9.26 12.42 6.25
N VAL A 15 -8.21 11.85 6.84
CA VAL A 15 -8.30 10.59 7.58
C VAL A 15 -9.02 10.77 8.93
N ALA A 16 -8.91 11.94 9.55
CA ALA A 16 -9.61 12.28 10.78
C ALA A 16 -11.09 12.69 10.58
N PHE A 17 -11.62 12.62 9.35
CA PHE A 17 -12.98 13.08 9.01
C PHE A 17 -13.22 14.58 9.30
N GLU A 18 -12.17 15.36 9.30
CA GLU A 18 -12.23 16.81 9.49
C GLU A 18 -12.48 17.55 8.17
N PRO A 19 -12.94 18.82 8.21
CA PRO A 19 -13.04 19.64 7.02
C PRO A 19 -11.69 19.87 6.37
N VAL A 20 -11.65 19.79 5.04
CA VAL A 20 -10.47 20.09 4.22
C VAL A 20 -10.78 21.21 3.23
N ASP A 21 -9.78 21.96 2.79
CA ASP A 21 -9.92 22.97 1.72
C ASP A 21 -10.26 22.30 0.36
N ARG A 22 -9.75 21.10 0.14
CA ARG A 22 -10.04 20.16 -0.96
C ARG A 22 -9.60 18.74 -0.58
N PRO A 23 -10.06 17.68 -1.27
CA PRO A 23 -9.55 16.33 -1.03
C PRO A 23 -8.04 16.22 -1.26
N PHE A 24 -7.37 15.36 -0.48
CA PHE A 24 -6.01 14.95 -0.77
C PHE A 24 -5.99 14.21 -2.11
N ARG A 25 -4.99 14.50 -2.96
CA ARG A 25 -4.89 13.99 -4.33
C ARG A 25 -3.70 13.08 -4.46
N MET A 26 -3.94 11.82 -4.64
CA MET A 26 -2.91 10.81 -4.84
C MET A 26 -3.52 9.53 -5.40
N GLU A 27 -2.85 8.87 -6.33
CA GLU A 27 -3.20 7.50 -6.69
C GLU A 27 -2.44 6.52 -5.79
N THR A 28 -3.14 5.49 -5.33
CA THR A 28 -2.62 4.56 -4.32
C THR A 28 -1.46 3.72 -4.84
N LEU A 29 -1.64 3.09 -6.02
CA LEU A 29 -0.72 2.11 -6.61
C LEU A 29 -0.02 2.61 -7.88
N GLY A 30 -0.30 3.87 -8.30
CA GLY A 30 0.35 4.51 -9.43
C GLY A 30 0.00 3.94 -10.80
N PHE A 31 1.01 3.73 -11.64
CA PHE A 31 0.87 3.40 -13.06
C PHE A 31 1.65 2.15 -13.42
N TRP A 32 1.08 1.32 -14.28
CA TRP A 32 1.87 0.24 -14.88
C TRP A 32 2.93 0.82 -15.83
N PRO A 33 4.12 0.23 -15.94
CA PRO A 33 5.13 0.69 -16.90
C PRO A 33 4.60 0.78 -18.34
N GLU A 34 3.81 -0.19 -18.76
CA GLU A 34 3.18 -0.24 -20.07
C GLU A 34 2.18 0.89 -20.30
N THR A 35 1.56 1.42 -19.24
CA THR A 35 0.69 2.59 -19.29
C THR A 35 1.48 3.83 -19.71
N LEU A 36 2.64 4.07 -19.09
CA LEU A 36 3.50 5.20 -19.45
C LEU A 36 4.03 5.06 -20.87
N VAL A 37 4.44 3.84 -21.29
CA VAL A 37 4.86 3.57 -22.67
C VAL A 37 3.78 3.93 -23.67
N ARG A 38 2.52 3.50 -23.45
CA ARG A 38 1.39 3.87 -24.26
C ARG A 38 1.18 5.38 -24.28
N TRP A 39 1.14 6.03 -23.12
CA TRP A 39 0.87 7.45 -23.01
C TRP A 39 1.92 8.33 -23.69
N HIS A 40 3.19 7.89 -23.78
CA HIS A 40 4.20 8.58 -24.60
C HIS A 40 3.79 8.64 -26.07
N SER A 41 3.21 7.58 -26.60
CA SER A 41 2.68 7.58 -27.97
C SER A 41 1.43 8.46 -28.14
N GLU A 42 0.73 8.80 -27.05
CA GLU A 42 -0.48 9.62 -27.00
C GLU A 42 -0.21 11.08 -26.56
N GLY A 43 1.05 11.46 -26.37
CA GLY A 43 1.45 12.85 -26.09
C GLY A 43 1.90 13.15 -24.67
N LEU A 44 2.09 12.13 -23.80
CA LEU A 44 2.77 12.34 -22.53
C LEU A 44 4.23 12.76 -22.79
N PRO A 45 4.75 13.84 -22.16
CA PRO A 45 6.14 14.26 -22.35
C PRO A 45 7.16 13.15 -22.04
N PRO A 46 8.23 13.00 -22.83
CA PRO A 46 9.20 11.90 -22.68
C PRO A 46 9.94 11.89 -21.33
N GLU A 47 10.07 13.05 -20.70
CA GLU A 47 10.67 13.19 -19.37
C GLU A 47 9.83 12.62 -18.21
N ILE A 48 8.55 12.32 -18.49
CA ILE A 48 7.62 11.71 -17.51
C ILE A 48 7.71 10.18 -17.67
N ASN A 49 8.73 9.57 -17.12
CA ASN A 49 9.05 8.16 -17.32
C ASN A 49 9.13 7.33 -16.03
N GLU A 50 8.92 7.97 -14.89
CA GLU A 50 8.95 7.35 -13.58
C GLU A 50 7.71 7.72 -12.77
N LEU A 51 7.39 6.92 -11.75
CA LEU A 51 6.24 7.12 -10.89
C LEU A 51 6.20 8.54 -10.28
N VAL A 52 7.34 9.04 -9.78
CA VAL A 52 7.44 10.37 -9.15
C VAL A 52 7.14 11.47 -10.15
N SER A 53 7.74 11.43 -11.35
CA SER A 53 7.51 12.43 -12.40
C SER A 53 6.05 12.41 -12.88
N ALA A 54 5.44 11.22 -13.01
CA ALA A 54 4.05 11.06 -13.37
C ALA A 54 3.09 11.59 -12.30
N HIS A 55 3.41 11.41 -11.01
CA HIS A 55 2.65 11.98 -9.89
C HIS A 55 2.70 13.51 -9.91
N ILE A 56 3.88 14.10 -10.08
CA ILE A 56 4.06 15.56 -10.17
C ILE A 56 3.28 16.11 -11.38
N PHE A 57 3.41 15.49 -12.54
CA PHE A 57 2.71 15.86 -13.76
C PHE A 57 1.19 15.81 -13.58
N SER A 58 0.68 14.80 -12.90
CA SER A 58 -0.74 14.63 -12.56
C SER A 58 -1.23 15.65 -11.53
N GLY A 59 -0.35 16.47 -10.94
CA GLY A 59 -0.70 17.48 -9.94
C GLY A 59 -1.20 16.88 -8.63
N PHE A 60 -0.63 15.75 -8.23
CA PHE A 60 -0.91 15.14 -6.94
C PHE A 60 -0.25 15.91 -5.78
N ASP A 61 -0.80 15.72 -4.60
CA ASP A 61 -0.20 16.28 -3.39
C ASP A 61 1.14 15.56 -3.11
N PRO A 62 2.23 16.30 -2.87
CA PRO A 62 3.49 15.68 -2.54
C PRO A 62 3.44 14.99 -1.19
N GLN A 63 4.16 13.88 -1.09
CA GLN A 63 4.44 13.15 0.15
C GLN A 63 5.91 12.75 0.21
N LEU A 64 6.38 12.35 1.39
CA LEU A 64 7.67 11.71 1.60
C LEU A 64 7.44 10.21 1.76
N PRO A 65 7.50 9.43 0.67
CA PRO A 65 7.28 8.00 0.74
C PRO A 65 8.53 7.29 1.25
N LEU A 66 8.40 6.60 2.37
CA LEU A 66 9.46 5.78 2.93
C LEU A 66 9.09 4.31 2.74
N TYR A 67 9.65 3.68 1.72
CA TYR A 67 9.46 2.26 1.45
C TYR A 67 10.44 1.43 2.28
N LEU A 68 9.92 0.64 3.21
CA LEU A 68 10.67 -0.23 4.12
C LEU A 68 10.48 -1.72 3.76
N GLY A 69 10.36 -2.00 2.47
CA GLY A 69 10.12 -3.33 1.91
C GLY A 69 8.74 -3.45 1.28
N ALA A 70 7.68 -3.36 2.07
CA ALA A 70 6.29 -3.47 1.64
C ALA A 70 6.05 -4.74 0.78
N ASP A 71 5.71 -4.57 -0.50
CA ASP A 71 5.48 -5.64 -1.48
C ASP A 71 6.76 -6.28 -2.03
N LEU A 72 7.94 -5.71 -1.77
CA LEU A 72 9.23 -6.18 -2.32
C LEU A 72 9.92 -7.19 -1.41
N HIS A 73 9.92 -6.93 -0.11
CA HIS A 73 10.56 -7.80 0.89
C HIS A 73 10.04 -7.50 2.31
N PRO A 74 10.17 -8.44 3.27
CA PRO A 74 9.60 -8.30 4.62
C PRO A 74 10.43 -7.40 5.56
N GLY A 75 11.04 -6.34 5.05
CA GLY A 75 11.89 -5.45 5.84
C GLY A 75 13.34 -5.92 5.98
N LEU A 76 13.86 -6.62 4.97
CA LEU A 76 15.26 -7.07 4.95
C LEU A 76 16.23 -5.91 4.76
N ASP A 77 17.35 -5.96 5.49
CA ASP A 77 18.47 -5.06 5.31
C ASP A 77 19.73 -5.70 5.92
N PRO A 78 20.72 -6.05 5.09
CA PRO A 78 20.71 -5.91 3.64
C PRO A 78 19.75 -6.87 2.95
N VAL A 79 19.19 -6.46 1.82
CA VAL A 79 18.47 -7.37 0.90
C VAL A 79 19.43 -8.39 0.29
N PHE A 80 18.90 -9.44 -0.34
CA PHE A 80 19.73 -10.37 -1.10
C PHE A 80 20.20 -9.73 -2.43
N GLU A 81 21.39 -10.14 -2.89
CA GLU A 81 21.82 -9.84 -4.24
C GLU A 81 20.99 -10.66 -5.24
N GLU A 82 20.50 -9.99 -6.29
CA GLU A 82 19.83 -10.70 -7.37
C GLU A 82 20.81 -11.57 -8.13
N GLU A 83 20.41 -12.81 -8.43
CA GLU A 83 21.27 -13.76 -9.16
C GLU A 83 20.44 -14.51 -10.20
N VAL A 84 20.80 -14.40 -11.47
CA VAL A 84 20.21 -15.22 -12.53
C VAL A 84 20.74 -16.64 -12.42
N LEU A 85 19.85 -17.60 -12.18
CA LEU A 85 20.19 -19.01 -12.04
C LEU A 85 20.06 -19.77 -13.36
N GLU A 86 19.01 -19.46 -14.13
CA GLU A 86 18.75 -20.05 -15.45
C GLU A 86 18.04 -19.03 -16.32
N GLU A 87 18.34 -19.02 -17.63
CA GLU A 87 17.67 -18.17 -18.60
C GLU A 87 17.48 -18.90 -19.92
N ASP A 88 16.29 -18.79 -20.48
CA ASP A 88 15.96 -19.23 -21.83
C ASP A 88 15.28 -18.09 -22.63
N ALA A 89 14.84 -18.38 -23.85
CA ALA A 89 14.22 -17.38 -24.73
C ALA A 89 12.90 -16.83 -24.20
N ARG A 90 12.27 -17.46 -23.19
CA ARG A 90 10.96 -17.09 -22.67
C ARG A 90 10.96 -16.74 -21.20
N PHE A 91 11.80 -17.39 -20.39
CA PHE A 91 11.79 -17.29 -18.95
C PHE A 91 13.18 -17.09 -18.37
N THR A 92 13.27 -16.27 -17.35
CA THR A 92 14.42 -16.15 -16.47
C THR A 92 14.05 -16.68 -15.09
N ILE A 93 14.87 -17.60 -14.55
CA ILE A 93 14.79 -18.05 -13.16
C ILE A 93 15.88 -17.32 -12.39
N LYS A 94 15.50 -16.59 -11.37
CA LYS A 94 16.44 -15.81 -10.55
C LYS A 94 16.15 -15.91 -9.07
N ARG A 95 17.18 -15.70 -8.24
CA ARG A 95 17.00 -15.32 -6.85
C ARG A 95 16.76 -13.82 -6.83
N ASP A 96 15.67 -13.39 -6.19
CA ASP A 96 15.32 -11.99 -6.05
C ASP A 96 15.86 -11.38 -4.74
N ILE A 97 15.60 -10.08 -4.56
CA ILE A 97 16.05 -9.32 -3.37
C ILE A 97 15.43 -9.81 -2.05
N SER A 98 14.34 -10.57 -2.09
CA SER A 98 13.74 -11.20 -0.90
C SER A 98 14.42 -12.52 -0.52
N GLY A 99 15.32 -13.03 -1.36
CA GLY A 99 15.94 -14.34 -1.25
C GLY A 99 15.09 -15.48 -1.83
N SER A 100 13.97 -15.18 -2.44
CA SER A 100 13.10 -16.15 -3.10
C SER A 100 13.64 -16.52 -4.48
N THR A 101 13.44 -17.77 -4.88
CA THR A 101 13.68 -18.18 -6.27
C THR A 101 12.38 -18.02 -7.07
N VAL A 102 12.44 -17.15 -8.06
CA VAL A 102 11.28 -16.76 -8.88
C VAL A 102 11.53 -17.01 -10.35
N LYS A 103 10.44 -17.21 -11.10
CA LYS A 103 10.43 -17.33 -12.55
C LYS A 103 9.65 -16.18 -13.14
N VAL A 104 10.29 -15.41 -14.01
CA VAL A 104 9.73 -14.22 -14.69
C VAL A 104 9.83 -14.37 -16.20
N LEU A 105 9.12 -13.54 -16.97
CA LEU A 105 9.28 -13.48 -18.43
C LEU A 105 10.59 -12.77 -18.78
N THR A 106 11.32 -13.30 -19.75
CA THR A 106 12.64 -12.75 -20.20
C THR A 106 12.47 -11.44 -20.98
N ASP A 107 11.31 -11.22 -21.62
CA ASP A 107 11.05 -10.01 -22.42
C ASP A 107 10.72 -8.76 -21.56
N GLY A 108 10.70 -8.89 -20.24
CA GLY A 108 10.42 -7.80 -19.32
C GLY A 108 8.95 -7.43 -19.20
N THR A 109 8.03 -8.18 -19.80
CA THR A 109 6.58 -7.96 -19.61
C THR A 109 6.22 -8.07 -18.13
N SER A 110 5.52 -7.06 -17.62
CA SER A 110 5.10 -6.99 -16.22
C SER A 110 4.12 -8.12 -15.90
N THR A 111 4.53 -9.02 -15.02
CA THR A 111 3.71 -10.14 -14.53
C THR A 111 4.05 -10.42 -13.07
N ILE A 112 3.10 -11.03 -12.36
CA ILE A 112 3.41 -11.55 -11.01
C ILE A 112 4.40 -12.69 -11.16
N PRO A 113 5.62 -12.61 -10.54
CA PRO A 113 6.61 -13.68 -10.61
C PRO A 113 6.06 -15.00 -10.07
N ALA A 114 6.33 -16.09 -10.77
CA ALA A 114 5.99 -17.41 -10.26
C ALA A 114 7.02 -17.84 -9.22
N LEU A 115 6.61 -17.95 -7.95
CA LEU A 115 7.47 -18.40 -6.86
C LEU A 115 7.79 -19.91 -7.02
N LEU A 116 9.06 -20.25 -7.11
CA LEU A 116 9.57 -21.61 -7.20
C LEU A 116 10.04 -22.14 -5.84
N ASP A 117 10.76 -21.32 -5.07
CA ASP A 117 11.19 -21.64 -3.70
C ASP A 117 11.24 -20.37 -2.83
N SER A 118 11.08 -20.54 -1.54
CA SER A 118 11.06 -19.47 -0.53
C SER A 118 12.20 -19.64 0.46
N PRO A 119 12.73 -18.54 1.03
CA PRO A 119 13.93 -18.58 1.87
C PRO A 119 13.72 -19.31 3.20
N VAL A 120 12.51 -19.27 3.78
CA VAL A 120 12.24 -19.88 5.08
C VAL A 120 11.41 -21.16 4.91
N LYS A 121 11.89 -22.27 5.51
CA LYS A 121 11.27 -23.60 5.47
C LYS A 121 11.00 -24.16 6.87
N ASP A 122 11.81 -23.78 7.82
CA ASP A 122 11.88 -24.28 9.19
C ASP A 122 12.58 -23.26 10.11
N HIS A 123 12.78 -23.63 11.36
CA HIS A 123 13.45 -22.77 12.35
C HIS A 123 14.91 -22.47 12.00
N GLU A 124 15.64 -23.41 11.39
CA GLU A 124 17.06 -23.21 11.02
C GLU A 124 17.19 -22.12 9.94
N SER A 125 16.40 -22.23 8.87
CA SER A 125 16.37 -21.23 7.79
C SER A 125 15.81 -19.89 8.27
N TRP A 126 14.90 -19.89 9.27
CA TRP A 126 14.43 -18.68 9.91
C TRP A 126 15.51 -17.97 10.72
N GLU A 127 16.31 -18.68 11.50
CA GLU A 127 17.41 -18.07 12.27
C GLU A 127 18.40 -17.34 11.34
N ALA A 128 18.76 -17.95 10.20
CA ALA A 128 19.63 -17.31 9.21
C ALA A 128 18.99 -16.05 8.59
N MET A 129 17.65 -16.02 8.43
CA MET A 129 16.93 -14.87 7.91
C MET A 129 16.84 -13.70 8.89
N LYS A 130 16.72 -14.01 10.18
CA LYS A 130 16.55 -13.07 11.28
C LYS A 130 17.65 -11.99 11.33
N GLU A 131 18.89 -12.35 10.97
CA GLU A 131 20.03 -11.42 10.97
C GLU A 131 19.83 -10.24 10.01
N ARG A 132 19.03 -10.43 8.94
CA ARG A 132 18.70 -9.38 7.98
C ARG A 132 17.49 -8.53 8.40
N MET A 133 16.85 -8.90 9.50
CA MET A 133 15.67 -8.22 10.05
C MET A 133 15.99 -7.53 11.38
N ASP A 134 17.18 -6.95 11.49
CA ASP A 134 17.60 -6.21 12.68
C ASP A 134 17.25 -4.71 12.51
N PRO A 135 16.52 -4.10 13.46
CA PRO A 135 16.22 -2.67 13.40
C PRO A 135 17.48 -1.79 13.44
N ASP A 136 18.55 -2.26 14.08
CA ASP A 136 19.79 -1.51 14.30
C ASP A 136 20.81 -1.67 13.15
N THR A 137 20.43 -2.28 12.03
CA THR A 137 21.30 -2.43 10.86
C THR A 137 21.84 -1.07 10.40
N PRO A 138 23.18 -0.89 10.31
CA PRO A 138 23.76 0.36 9.84
C PRO A 138 23.28 0.74 8.44
N GLY A 139 22.87 2.00 8.25
CA GLY A 139 22.41 2.48 6.95
C GLY A 139 20.90 2.34 6.69
N ARG A 140 20.19 1.47 7.41
CA ARG A 140 18.75 1.20 7.22
C ARG A 140 17.87 2.45 7.08
N LEU A 141 18.19 3.53 7.75
CA LEU A 141 17.40 4.77 7.79
C LEU A 141 18.06 5.95 7.07
N GLU A 142 19.05 5.74 6.23
CA GLU A 142 19.73 6.84 5.51
C GLU A 142 18.77 7.60 4.60
N ILE A 143 17.96 6.89 3.81
CA ILE A 143 16.95 7.50 2.94
C ILE A 143 15.93 8.27 3.78
N ALA A 144 15.46 7.70 4.89
CA ALA A 144 14.52 8.36 5.78
C ALA A 144 15.07 9.68 6.33
N ARG A 145 16.34 9.70 6.74
CA ARG A 145 17.00 10.92 7.22
C ARG A 145 17.06 11.99 6.14
N ALA A 146 17.45 11.62 4.92
CA ALA A 146 17.49 12.54 3.78
C ALA A 146 16.10 13.13 3.46
N LEU A 147 15.05 12.32 3.47
CA LEU A 147 13.67 12.78 3.25
C LEU A 147 13.20 13.74 4.36
N ILE A 148 13.53 13.44 5.63
CA ILE A 148 13.17 14.28 6.77
C ILE A 148 13.89 15.62 6.70
N GLU A 149 15.16 15.64 6.32
CA GLU A 149 15.95 16.88 6.14
C GLU A 149 15.44 17.69 4.96
N PHE A 150 15.03 17.05 3.87
CA PHE A 150 14.46 17.72 2.70
C PHE A 150 13.19 18.53 3.03
N ASP A 151 12.31 18.02 3.89
CA ASP A 151 11.07 18.70 4.31
C ASP A 151 11.17 19.14 5.79
N ALA A 152 12.16 19.96 6.10
CA ALA A 152 12.38 20.46 7.47
C ALA A 152 11.17 21.24 8.02
N GLU A 153 10.38 21.88 7.17
CA GLU A 153 9.16 22.62 7.54
C GLU A 153 7.96 21.71 7.82
N ARG A 154 8.06 20.41 7.53
CA ARG A 154 7.00 19.41 7.72
C ARG A 154 5.69 19.73 6.97
N ASN A 155 5.80 20.24 5.77
CA ASN A 155 4.66 20.56 4.91
C ASN A 155 4.11 19.33 4.19
N TRP A 156 4.95 18.28 4.00
CA TRP A 156 4.59 17.05 3.33
C TRP A 156 4.41 15.90 4.34
N PRO A 157 3.42 15.02 4.17
CA PRO A 157 3.28 13.88 5.05
C PRO A 157 4.43 12.89 4.87
N LEU A 158 5.01 12.42 5.96
CA LEU A 158 5.97 11.32 5.98
C LEU A 158 5.19 10.02 6.09
N CYS A 159 5.19 9.21 5.02
CA CYS A 159 4.41 8.00 4.89
C CYS A 159 5.34 6.78 4.83
N ALA A 160 5.33 5.96 5.87
CA ALA A 160 6.12 4.72 5.91
C ALA A 160 5.28 3.53 5.42
N TYR A 161 5.78 2.83 4.40
CA TYR A 161 5.16 1.64 3.81
C TYR A 161 6.02 0.41 4.12
N PHE A 162 5.43 -0.61 4.72
CA PHE A 162 6.14 -1.81 5.15
C PHE A 162 5.28 -3.05 5.06
N ALA A 163 5.92 -4.24 4.96
CA ALA A 163 5.19 -5.49 4.91
C ALA A 163 4.42 -5.72 6.21
N GLY A 164 3.13 -5.92 6.09
CA GLY A 164 2.28 -6.39 7.16
C GLY A 164 2.61 -7.84 7.53
N LEU A 165 1.83 -8.42 8.42
CA LEU A 165 2.19 -9.72 8.99
C LEU A 165 1.90 -10.89 8.03
N PHE A 166 0.76 -10.84 7.31
CA PHE A 166 0.50 -11.81 6.27
C PHE A 166 1.47 -11.67 5.10
N GLY A 167 1.74 -10.42 4.66
CA GLY A 167 2.73 -10.13 3.65
C GLY A 167 4.12 -10.64 4.03
N THR A 168 4.56 -10.41 5.27
CA THR A 168 5.83 -10.93 5.80
C THR A 168 5.88 -12.46 5.77
N HIS A 169 4.85 -13.14 6.29
CA HIS A 169 4.79 -14.60 6.27
C HIS A 169 4.81 -15.13 4.83
N ARG A 170 4.11 -14.46 3.90
CA ARG A 170 4.05 -14.83 2.49
C ARG A 170 5.39 -14.66 1.79
N HIS A 171 6.11 -13.56 2.05
CA HIS A 171 7.47 -13.36 1.53
C HIS A 171 8.44 -14.44 2.02
N LEU A 172 8.39 -14.76 3.31
CA LEU A 172 9.33 -15.68 3.93
C LEU A 172 9.08 -17.14 3.54
N LEU A 173 7.82 -17.59 3.55
CA LEU A 173 7.47 -19.01 3.36
C LEU A 173 6.91 -19.33 1.96
N GLY A 174 6.45 -18.31 1.23
CA GLY A 174 5.62 -18.50 0.04
C GLY A 174 4.21 -18.98 0.39
N PHE A 175 3.24 -18.67 -0.48
CA PHE A 175 1.82 -18.88 -0.19
C PHE A 175 1.48 -20.34 0.17
N LYS A 176 1.94 -21.30 -0.64
CA LYS A 176 1.61 -22.73 -0.43
C LYS A 176 2.11 -23.26 0.93
N ARG A 177 3.36 -22.92 1.28
CA ARG A 177 3.97 -23.35 2.54
C ARG A 177 3.30 -22.66 3.73
N LEU A 178 2.99 -21.35 3.59
CA LEU A 178 2.28 -20.59 4.61
C LEU A 178 0.93 -21.22 4.97
N MET A 179 0.12 -21.61 3.97
CA MET A 179 -1.18 -22.27 4.23
C MET A 179 -1.04 -23.58 5.01
N ILE A 180 0.05 -24.29 4.80
CA ILE A 180 0.37 -25.52 5.55
C ILE A 180 0.90 -25.17 6.95
N ALA A 181 1.72 -24.12 7.06
CA ALA A 181 2.37 -23.71 8.30
C ALA A 181 1.37 -23.30 9.39
N TYR A 182 0.24 -22.67 9.06
CA TYR A 182 -0.83 -22.40 10.02
C TYR A 182 -1.33 -23.62 10.80
N ARG A 183 -1.11 -24.82 10.30
CA ARG A 183 -1.51 -26.08 10.97
C ARG A 183 -0.34 -26.89 11.49
N ARG A 184 0.83 -26.81 10.86
CA ARG A 184 1.95 -27.73 11.12
C ARG A 184 3.17 -27.07 11.71
N GLN A 185 3.29 -25.75 11.62
CA GLN A 185 4.44 -24.97 12.07
C GLN A 185 3.97 -23.68 12.77
N ALA A 186 2.92 -23.79 13.59
CA ALA A 186 2.35 -22.64 14.31
C ALA A 186 3.41 -21.91 15.16
N ASP A 187 4.27 -22.64 15.83
CA ASP A 187 5.33 -22.08 16.67
C ASP A 187 6.31 -21.21 15.87
N LEU A 188 6.67 -21.66 14.64
CA LEU A 188 7.51 -20.88 13.71
C LEU A 188 6.81 -19.58 13.30
N LEU A 189 5.52 -19.63 12.95
CA LEU A 189 4.78 -18.41 12.59
C LEU A 189 4.67 -17.43 13.74
N HIS A 190 4.44 -17.91 14.96
CA HIS A 190 4.41 -17.07 16.14
C HIS A 190 5.81 -16.49 16.46
N GLU A 191 6.87 -17.22 16.19
CA GLU A 191 8.24 -16.72 16.36
C GLU A 191 8.55 -15.60 15.37
N ILE A 192 8.23 -15.80 14.08
CA ILE A 192 8.34 -14.77 13.03
C ILE A 192 7.54 -13.53 13.42
N SER A 193 6.30 -13.71 13.91
CA SER A 193 5.42 -12.60 14.29
C SER A 193 5.98 -11.79 15.46
N ARG A 194 6.55 -12.44 16.48
CA ARG A 194 7.21 -11.72 17.59
C ARG A 194 8.42 -10.93 17.10
N HIS A 195 9.20 -11.52 16.19
CA HIS A 195 10.35 -10.83 15.60
C HIS A 195 9.92 -9.65 14.71
N TRP A 196 8.86 -9.79 13.95
CA TRP A 196 8.25 -8.72 13.17
C TRP A 196 7.85 -7.52 14.05
N VAL A 197 7.22 -7.76 15.20
CA VAL A 197 6.90 -6.69 16.17
C VAL A 197 8.18 -6.03 16.68
N LYS A 198 9.21 -6.81 17.04
CA LYS A 198 10.50 -6.29 17.51
C LYS A 198 11.15 -5.39 16.44
N LEU A 199 11.22 -5.88 15.21
CA LEU A 199 11.79 -5.14 14.07
C LEU A 199 11.10 -3.78 13.91
N TRP A 200 9.78 -3.78 13.74
CA TRP A 200 9.08 -2.55 13.43
C TRP A 200 9.00 -1.59 14.62
N LYS A 201 8.89 -2.06 15.84
CA LYS A 201 9.03 -1.19 17.02
C LYS A 201 10.39 -0.49 17.02
N GLY A 202 11.47 -1.20 16.76
CA GLY A 202 12.83 -0.63 16.71
C GLY A 202 12.97 0.39 15.58
N VAL A 203 12.59 0.03 14.36
CA VAL A 203 12.67 0.91 13.19
C VAL A 203 11.88 2.20 13.40
N PHE A 204 10.62 2.10 13.86
CA PHE A 204 9.78 3.29 14.08
C PHE A 204 10.25 4.13 15.28
N ALA A 205 10.83 3.52 16.32
CA ALA A 205 11.46 4.26 17.42
C ALA A 205 12.64 5.10 16.92
N LEU A 206 13.53 4.51 16.12
CA LEU A 206 14.66 5.22 15.51
C LEU A 206 14.23 6.34 14.54
N LEU A 207 13.16 6.13 13.77
CA LEU A 207 12.57 7.19 12.94
C LEU A 207 12.05 8.33 13.80
N ALA A 208 11.32 8.03 14.86
CA ALA A 208 10.68 8.99 15.73
C ALA A 208 11.68 9.90 16.49
N GLU A 209 12.93 9.47 16.69
CA GLU A 209 13.99 10.32 17.25
C GLU A 209 14.21 11.60 16.45
N LYS A 210 13.93 11.60 15.15
CA LYS A 210 14.02 12.76 14.26
C LYS A 210 12.65 13.31 13.91
N ARG A 211 11.78 12.45 13.38
CA ARG A 211 10.40 12.77 13.01
C ARG A 211 9.60 11.48 12.98
N ALA A 212 8.59 11.36 13.84
CA ALA A 212 7.61 10.28 13.71
C ALA A 212 6.88 10.39 12.36
N PRO A 213 6.67 9.29 11.63
CA PRO A 213 5.81 9.31 10.44
C PRO A 213 4.40 9.79 10.73
N ASP A 214 3.78 10.41 9.74
CA ASP A 214 2.36 10.78 9.79
C ASP A 214 1.46 9.60 9.48
N MET A 215 1.99 8.62 8.72
CA MET A 215 1.32 7.38 8.36
C MET A 215 2.28 6.19 8.44
N ALA A 216 1.80 5.10 9.03
CA ALA A 216 2.40 3.78 8.96
C ALA A 216 1.43 2.85 8.20
N SER A 217 1.80 2.41 7.00
CA SER A 217 0.93 1.62 6.11
C SER A 217 1.46 0.20 5.94
N LEU A 218 0.60 -0.76 6.27
CA LEU A 218 0.85 -2.20 6.19
C LEU A 218 0.46 -2.72 4.80
N TRP A 219 1.39 -3.32 4.08
CA TRP A 219 1.09 -4.07 2.87
C TRP A 219 0.76 -5.52 3.21
N GLU A 220 -0.45 -5.97 2.91
CA GLU A 220 -0.92 -7.30 3.30
C GLU A 220 -1.28 -8.20 2.11
N ASP A 221 -2.05 -7.67 1.18
CA ASP A 221 -2.49 -8.41 -0.01
C ASP A 221 -2.98 -9.83 0.34
N MET A 222 -3.91 -9.88 1.31
CA MET A 222 -4.38 -11.13 1.93
C MET A 222 -5.76 -11.60 1.45
N CYS A 223 -6.30 -10.92 0.44
CA CYS A 223 -7.60 -11.27 -0.14
C CYS A 223 -7.48 -11.53 -1.64
N TYR A 224 -8.49 -12.20 -2.18
CA TYR A 224 -8.64 -12.51 -3.58
C TYR A 224 -10.06 -12.16 -4.05
N LEU A 225 -10.38 -12.38 -5.32
CA LEU A 225 -11.67 -12.04 -5.93
C LEU A 225 -12.89 -12.49 -5.11
N ASN A 226 -12.82 -13.65 -4.49
CA ASN A 226 -13.94 -14.27 -3.78
C ASN A 226 -13.88 -14.12 -2.24
N GLY A 227 -12.90 -13.42 -1.71
CA GLY A 227 -12.73 -13.23 -0.27
C GLY A 227 -11.31 -13.46 0.23
N PRO A 228 -11.13 -13.47 1.56
CA PRO A 228 -9.84 -13.65 2.19
C PRO A 228 -9.20 -15.02 1.92
N MET A 229 -7.88 -15.02 1.77
CA MET A 229 -7.07 -16.25 1.63
C MET A 229 -6.92 -17.00 2.97
N ILE A 230 -7.20 -16.32 4.07
CA ILE A 230 -7.21 -16.88 5.43
C ILE A 230 -8.54 -16.59 6.11
N SER A 231 -8.95 -17.48 7.01
CA SER A 231 -10.18 -17.26 7.76
C SER A 231 -10.02 -16.20 8.86
N PRO A 232 -11.10 -15.53 9.31
CA PRO A 232 -11.09 -14.65 10.48
C PRO A 232 -10.50 -15.33 11.74
N ARG A 233 -10.64 -16.63 11.88
CA ARG A 233 -10.04 -17.41 12.98
C ARG A 233 -8.51 -17.39 12.89
N VAL A 234 -7.95 -17.66 11.71
CA VAL A 234 -6.49 -17.62 11.48
C VAL A 234 -5.94 -16.23 11.75
N PHE A 235 -6.64 -15.20 11.28
CA PHE A 235 -6.26 -13.81 11.56
C PHE A 235 -6.22 -13.52 13.08
N ARG A 236 -7.26 -13.93 13.82
CA ARG A 236 -7.31 -13.72 15.29
C ARG A 236 -6.19 -14.44 16.02
N GLU A 237 -5.84 -15.64 15.60
CA GLU A 237 -4.82 -16.46 16.24
C GLU A 237 -3.40 -15.98 15.93
N PHE A 238 -3.09 -15.75 14.65
CA PHE A 238 -1.73 -15.53 14.19
C PHE A 238 -1.36 -14.06 13.96
N MET A 239 -2.35 -13.14 13.89
CA MET A 239 -2.10 -11.74 13.53
C MET A 239 -2.59 -10.76 14.57
N SER A 240 -3.85 -10.84 15.02
CA SER A 240 -4.45 -9.84 15.91
C SER A 240 -3.62 -9.48 17.15
N PRO A 241 -2.98 -10.41 17.89
CA PRO A 241 -2.17 -10.05 19.05
C PRO A 241 -0.98 -9.16 18.70
N TYR A 242 -0.30 -9.48 17.61
CA TYR A 242 0.90 -8.78 17.15
C TYR A 242 0.58 -7.43 16.51
N TYR A 243 -0.53 -7.35 15.76
CA TYR A 243 -1.04 -6.09 15.26
C TYR A 243 -1.37 -5.12 16.39
N ARG A 244 -2.13 -5.57 17.40
CA ARG A 244 -2.46 -4.73 18.54
C ARG A 244 -1.21 -4.23 19.25
N GLU A 245 -0.24 -5.11 19.49
CA GLU A 245 1.01 -4.74 20.14
C GLU A 245 1.79 -3.69 19.36
N LEU A 246 1.94 -3.84 18.05
CA LEU A 246 2.63 -2.87 17.21
C LEU A 246 1.83 -1.57 17.08
N ILE A 247 0.54 -1.65 16.74
CA ILE A 247 -0.29 -0.47 16.49
C ILE A 247 -0.49 0.36 17.75
N ASP A 248 -0.65 -0.28 18.92
CA ASP A 248 -0.69 0.42 20.20
C ASP A 248 0.58 1.21 20.44
N PHE A 249 1.75 0.62 20.21
CA PHE A 249 3.04 1.30 20.30
C PHE A 249 3.13 2.49 19.30
N LEU A 250 2.79 2.28 18.03
CA LEU A 250 2.82 3.34 17.02
C LEU A 250 1.92 4.52 17.40
N LYS A 251 0.70 4.24 17.86
CA LYS A 251 -0.29 5.28 18.19
C LYS A 251 -0.04 5.95 19.52
N ARG A 252 0.26 5.19 20.58
CA ARG A 252 0.33 5.72 21.96
C ARG A 252 1.69 6.24 22.31
N ASP A 253 2.76 5.51 21.93
CA ASP A 253 4.12 5.87 22.30
C ASP A 253 4.76 6.82 21.29
N LEU A 254 4.50 6.63 19.98
CA LEU A 254 5.07 7.44 18.92
C LEU A 254 4.10 8.49 18.34
N CYS A 255 2.83 8.50 18.75
CA CYS A 255 1.80 9.43 18.29
C CYS A 255 1.62 9.44 16.76
N ILE A 256 1.78 8.28 16.09
CA ILE A 256 1.52 8.14 14.65
C ILE A 256 0.00 8.08 14.44
N PRO A 257 -0.61 9.09 13.79
CA PRO A 257 -2.07 9.21 13.75
C PRO A 257 -2.74 8.29 12.74
N ILE A 258 -2.03 7.92 11.65
CA ILE A 258 -2.61 7.12 10.57
C ILE A 258 -1.95 5.74 10.53
N ILE A 259 -2.78 4.72 10.71
CA ILE A 259 -2.41 3.33 10.46
C ILE A 259 -3.18 2.87 9.22
N GLY A 260 -2.47 2.82 8.11
CA GLY A 260 -3.00 2.36 6.83
C GLY A 260 -2.88 0.84 6.68
N LEU A 261 -3.78 0.24 5.91
CA LEU A 261 -3.66 -1.14 5.48
C LEU A 261 -4.07 -1.26 4.01
N ASP A 262 -3.15 -1.83 3.25
CA ASP A 262 -3.29 -2.17 1.85
C ASP A 262 -3.62 -3.65 1.71
N THR A 263 -4.74 -3.95 1.04
CA THR A 263 -5.06 -5.31 0.64
C THR A 263 -5.98 -5.31 -0.57
N ASP A 264 -5.53 -5.89 -1.63
CA ASP A 264 -6.33 -6.16 -2.81
C ASP A 264 -7.46 -7.15 -2.52
N GLY A 265 -8.38 -7.28 -3.48
CA GLY A 265 -9.44 -8.26 -3.44
C GLY A 265 -10.59 -7.92 -2.48
N LYS A 266 -11.42 -8.93 -2.21
CA LYS A 266 -12.62 -8.77 -1.38
C LYS A 266 -12.31 -8.97 0.11
N CYS A 267 -12.04 -7.87 0.82
CA CYS A 267 -11.64 -7.91 2.22
C CYS A 267 -12.79 -7.77 3.24
N THR A 268 -14.05 -7.75 2.81
CA THR A 268 -15.23 -7.45 3.67
C THR A 268 -15.23 -8.22 4.99
N GLU A 269 -14.90 -9.52 4.98
CA GLU A 269 -14.92 -10.36 6.19
C GLU A 269 -13.81 -10.01 7.21
N LEU A 270 -12.75 -9.34 6.76
CA LEU A 270 -11.61 -8.97 7.61
C LEU A 270 -11.67 -7.52 8.12
N ILE A 271 -12.50 -6.65 7.52
CA ILE A 271 -12.65 -5.25 7.95
C ILE A 271 -12.87 -5.12 9.46
N PRO A 272 -13.78 -5.90 10.10
CA PRO A 272 -13.94 -5.81 11.55
C PRO A 272 -12.66 -6.05 12.34
N LEU A 273 -11.81 -6.97 11.86
CA LEU A 273 -10.56 -7.33 12.52
C LEU A 273 -9.47 -6.28 12.32
N PHE A 274 -9.45 -5.62 11.16
CA PHE A 274 -8.56 -4.48 10.91
C PHE A 274 -8.91 -3.31 11.84
N VAL A 275 -10.19 -2.99 11.96
CA VAL A 275 -10.68 -1.94 12.87
C VAL A 275 -10.38 -2.28 14.33
N GLU A 276 -10.65 -3.53 14.76
CA GLU A 276 -10.31 -4.02 16.11
C GLU A 276 -8.82 -3.95 16.41
N ALA A 277 -7.96 -4.11 15.40
CA ALA A 277 -6.52 -3.97 15.53
C ALA A 277 -6.05 -2.50 15.62
N GLY A 278 -6.90 -1.55 15.22
CA GLY A 278 -6.61 -0.12 15.27
C GLY A 278 -6.26 0.52 13.93
N VAL A 279 -6.45 -0.16 12.81
CA VAL A 279 -6.33 0.41 11.47
C VAL A 279 -7.42 1.48 11.28
N ASN A 280 -7.06 2.63 10.72
CA ASN A 280 -7.96 3.75 10.49
C ASN A 280 -7.90 4.35 9.08
N LEU A 281 -7.18 3.69 8.15
CA LEU A 281 -7.21 3.97 6.73
C LEU A 281 -7.12 2.65 5.96
N LEU A 282 -8.06 2.40 5.04
CA LEU A 282 -8.05 1.19 4.19
C LEU A 282 -8.01 1.58 2.71
N TRP A 283 -7.33 0.78 1.90
CA TRP A 283 -7.18 0.94 0.46
C TRP A 283 -6.79 -0.39 -0.22
N PRO A 284 -6.96 -0.57 -1.57
CA PRO A 284 -7.55 0.35 -2.52
C PRO A 284 -9.06 0.12 -2.83
N PHE A 285 -9.70 -0.94 -2.31
CA PHE A 285 -11.11 -1.33 -2.54
C PHE A 285 -11.42 -1.74 -3.99
N GLU A 286 -10.84 -2.85 -4.45
CA GLU A 286 -11.04 -3.34 -5.81
C GLU A 286 -12.51 -3.60 -6.17
N VAL A 287 -13.04 -2.77 -7.06
CA VAL A 287 -14.44 -2.89 -7.55
C VAL A 287 -14.66 -4.20 -8.29
N GLN A 288 -13.66 -4.68 -9.04
CA GLN A 288 -13.72 -5.95 -9.75
C GLN A 288 -13.85 -7.15 -8.80
N ALA A 289 -13.35 -7.04 -7.57
CA ALA A 289 -13.53 -8.04 -6.53
C ALA A 289 -14.89 -7.91 -5.79
N GLY A 290 -15.73 -6.98 -6.22
CA GLY A 290 -17.06 -6.74 -5.63
C GLY A 290 -17.01 -5.87 -4.37
N MET A 291 -15.98 -5.01 -4.24
CA MET A 291 -15.96 -3.97 -3.21
C MET A 291 -16.67 -2.72 -3.72
N ASP A 292 -17.63 -2.20 -2.96
CA ASP A 292 -18.29 -0.92 -3.22
C ASP A 292 -18.11 0.00 -2.01
N VAL A 293 -17.39 1.10 -2.19
CA VAL A 293 -17.09 2.04 -1.11
C VAL A 293 -18.31 2.73 -0.53
N LEU A 294 -19.41 2.84 -1.28
CA LEU A 294 -20.68 3.38 -0.80
C LEU A 294 -21.36 2.41 0.18
N GLU A 295 -21.30 1.10 -0.11
CA GLU A 295 -21.79 0.05 0.78
C GLU A 295 -20.93 -0.04 2.04
N VAL A 296 -19.61 -0.07 1.87
CA VAL A 296 -18.64 -0.07 2.97
C VAL A 296 -18.84 1.15 3.87
N ARG A 297 -18.98 2.36 3.32
CA ARG A 297 -19.21 3.58 4.09
C ARG A 297 -20.58 3.62 4.79
N ARG A 298 -21.57 2.90 4.28
CA ARG A 298 -22.87 2.75 4.95
C ARG A 298 -22.78 1.85 6.17
N GLU A 299 -22.00 0.76 6.07
CA GLU A 299 -21.77 -0.19 7.17
C GLU A 299 -20.81 0.37 8.22
N TRP A 300 -19.78 1.09 7.77
CA TRP A 300 -18.70 1.67 8.59
C TRP A 300 -18.67 3.20 8.42
N PRO A 301 -19.54 3.93 9.10
CA PRO A 301 -19.74 5.36 8.85
C PRO A 301 -18.51 6.25 9.13
N ARG A 302 -17.70 5.92 10.17
CA ARG A 302 -16.57 6.77 10.62
C ARG A 302 -15.41 5.99 11.25
N GLU A 303 -15.41 4.68 11.21
CA GLU A 303 -14.44 3.82 11.89
C GLU A 303 -13.07 3.90 11.24
N PHE A 304 -13.05 4.10 9.92
CA PHE A 304 -11.82 4.28 9.13
C PHE A 304 -12.09 5.16 7.90
N ALA A 305 -11.02 5.81 7.43
CA ALA A 305 -11.04 6.51 6.15
C ALA A 305 -10.85 5.51 4.99
N ILE A 306 -11.37 5.86 3.84
CA ILE A 306 -11.29 5.08 2.60
C ILE A 306 -10.43 5.83 1.59
N TRP A 307 -9.49 5.15 0.97
CA TRP A 307 -8.68 5.66 -0.12
C TRP A 307 -8.83 4.74 -1.34
N GLY A 308 -9.40 5.24 -2.44
CA GLY A 308 -9.64 4.46 -3.65
C GLY A 308 -11.12 4.17 -3.95
N GLY A 309 -11.38 3.05 -4.60
CA GLY A 309 -12.72 2.52 -4.87
C GLY A 309 -13.47 3.15 -6.03
N ILE A 310 -12.79 3.90 -6.91
CA ILE A 310 -13.33 4.30 -8.22
C ILE A 310 -12.91 3.23 -9.24
N ASP A 311 -13.84 2.66 -9.96
CA ASP A 311 -13.57 1.57 -10.92
C ASP A 311 -12.65 2.02 -12.06
N LYS A 312 -11.37 1.56 -12.04
CA LYS A 312 -10.38 1.83 -13.09
C LYS A 312 -10.86 1.44 -14.49
N ARG A 313 -11.76 0.44 -14.62
CA ARG A 313 -12.28 -0.01 -15.91
C ARG A 313 -13.15 1.04 -16.58
N ALA A 314 -13.82 1.91 -15.82
CA ALA A 314 -14.58 3.02 -16.35
C ALA A 314 -13.71 3.98 -17.16
N LEU A 315 -12.42 4.15 -16.76
CA LEU A 315 -11.48 5.02 -17.45
C LEU A 315 -11.11 4.49 -18.85
N ALA A 316 -11.14 3.17 -19.04
CA ALA A 316 -10.87 2.55 -20.34
C ALA A 316 -12.08 2.56 -21.28
N LEU A 317 -13.28 2.87 -20.78
CA LEU A 317 -14.54 2.89 -21.53
C LEU A 317 -14.92 4.30 -22.05
N GLY A 318 -14.12 5.32 -21.70
CA GLY A 318 -14.29 6.70 -22.16
C GLY A 318 -15.14 7.58 -21.24
N ARG A 319 -15.31 8.84 -21.66
CA ARG A 319 -15.79 9.93 -20.81
C ARG A 319 -17.17 9.72 -20.19
N GLU A 320 -18.12 9.13 -20.91
CA GLU A 320 -19.46 8.85 -20.38
C GLU A 320 -19.41 7.87 -19.21
N ALA A 321 -18.58 6.83 -19.30
CA ALA A 321 -18.36 5.87 -18.22
C ALA A 321 -17.63 6.50 -17.03
N ILE A 322 -16.63 7.35 -17.29
CA ILE A 322 -15.95 8.13 -16.27
C ILE A 322 -16.93 9.03 -15.53
N ASP A 323 -17.78 9.75 -16.26
CA ASP A 323 -18.78 10.64 -15.66
C ASP A 323 -19.74 9.88 -14.77
N ALA A 324 -20.28 8.76 -15.25
CA ALA A 324 -21.21 7.94 -14.49
C ALA A 324 -20.58 7.40 -13.19
N GLU A 325 -19.36 6.88 -13.26
CA GLU A 325 -18.67 6.29 -12.09
C GLU A 325 -18.24 7.37 -11.10
N VAL A 326 -17.61 8.44 -11.56
CA VAL A 326 -17.13 9.51 -10.70
C VAL A 326 -18.29 10.23 -10.00
N GLU A 327 -19.41 10.49 -10.71
CA GLU A 327 -20.61 11.11 -10.11
C GLU A 327 -21.32 10.18 -9.14
N ARG A 328 -21.29 8.87 -9.38
CA ARG A 328 -21.82 7.85 -8.46
C ARG A 328 -21.07 7.84 -7.13
N VAL A 329 -19.72 7.90 -7.17
CA VAL A 329 -18.85 7.63 -6.00
C VAL A 329 -18.44 8.92 -5.29
N VAL A 330 -17.89 9.90 -6.01
CA VAL A 330 -17.12 10.99 -5.40
C VAL A 330 -18.01 11.93 -4.57
N PRO A 331 -19.11 12.51 -5.07
CA PRO A 331 -19.90 13.46 -4.29
C PRO A 331 -20.47 12.86 -3.00
N PRO A 332 -21.12 11.66 -2.99
CA PRO A 332 -21.67 11.11 -1.76
C PRO A 332 -20.59 10.70 -0.75
N MET A 333 -19.40 10.29 -1.22
CA MET A 333 -18.30 9.94 -0.32
C MET A 333 -17.67 11.18 0.29
N LEU A 334 -17.45 12.25 -0.47
CA LEU A 334 -16.94 13.53 0.05
C LEU A 334 -17.89 14.16 1.09
N ALA A 335 -19.20 14.08 0.85
CA ALA A 335 -20.20 14.57 1.80
C ALA A 335 -20.13 13.86 3.16
N LYS A 336 -19.73 12.59 3.18
CA LYS A 336 -19.55 11.80 4.41
C LYS A 336 -18.17 11.97 5.05
N ARG A 337 -17.21 12.58 4.35
CA ARG A 337 -15.81 12.76 4.77
C ARG A 337 -15.06 11.43 4.96
N GLY A 338 -13.79 11.51 5.38
CA GLY A 338 -12.97 10.31 5.53
C GLY A 338 -12.74 9.58 4.19
N TYR A 339 -12.64 10.34 3.09
CA TYR A 339 -12.50 9.78 1.76
C TYR A 339 -11.41 10.50 0.96
N ILE A 340 -10.53 9.73 0.35
CA ILE A 340 -9.51 10.18 -0.59
C ILE A 340 -9.85 9.58 -1.96
N PRO A 341 -10.33 10.40 -2.91
CA PRO A 341 -10.70 9.92 -4.25
C PRO A 341 -9.48 9.38 -4.99
N SER A 342 -9.54 8.13 -5.41
CA SER A 342 -8.53 7.44 -6.22
C SER A 342 -9.20 6.26 -6.92
N ILE A 343 -8.62 5.79 -8.01
CA ILE A 343 -9.06 4.52 -8.59
C ILE A 343 -8.75 3.35 -7.67
N ASP A 344 -9.35 2.21 -7.97
CA ASP A 344 -9.34 1.00 -7.14
C ASP A 344 -8.08 0.13 -7.28
N HIS A 345 -7.12 0.53 -8.13
CA HIS A 345 -5.82 -0.13 -8.33
C HIS A 345 -4.94 0.72 -9.27
N SER A 346 -3.72 0.26 -9.59
CA SER A 346 -2.83 0.91 -10.57
C SER A 346 -3.54 1.19 -11.90
N VAL A 347 -3.21 2.32 -12.53
CA VAL A 347 -3.75 2.70 -13.84
C VAL A 347 -3.24 1.72 -14.90
N PRO A 348 -4.12 0.90 -15.53
CA PRO A 348 -3.70 -0.11 -16.48
C PRO A 348 -3.47 0.49 -17.89
N PRO A 349 -2.75 -0.22 -18.79
CA PRO A 349 -2.43 0.28 -20.12
C PRO A 349 -3.65 0.43 -21.06
N GLU A 350 -4.81 -0.11 -20.69
CA GLU A 350 -6.07 0.10 -21.45
C GLU A 350 -6.62 1.51 -21.33
N VAL A 351 -6.19 2.29 -20.33
CA VAL A 351 -6.65 3.67 -20.12
C VAL A 351 -5.93 4.63 -21.06
N PRO A 352 -6.64 5.33 -21.97
CA PRO A 352 -6.05 6.38 -22.81
C PRO A 352 -5.56 7.57 -21.97
N PHE A 353 -4.47 8.22 -22.40
CA PHE A 353 -3.93 9.39 -21.70
C PHE A 353 -4.94 10.55 -21.60
N ALA A 354 -5.72 10.79 -22.66
CA ALA A 354 -6.77 11.82 -22.67
C ALA A 354 -7.91 11.54 -21.69
N ASP A 355 -8.25 10.26 -21.47
CA ASP A 355 -9.29 9.87 -20.51
C ASP A 355 -8.78 9.93 -19.07
N TRP A 356 -7.50 9.61 -18.84
CA TRP A 356 -6.84 9.85 -17.56
C TRP A 356 -6.86 11.34 -17.17
N GLN A 357 -6.46 12.22 -18.10
CA GLN A 357 -6.49 13.66 -17.87
C GLN A 357 -7.92 14.17 -17.58
N TYR A 358 -8.91 13.66 -18.33
CA TYR A 358 -10.31 13.98 -18.10
C TYR A 358 -10.80 13.54 -16.73
N PHE A 359 -10.47 12.33 -16.30
CA PHE A 359 -10.76 11.82 -14.95
C PHE A 359 -10.19 12.72 -13.87
N LEU A 360 -8.92 13.07 -13.95
CA LEU A 360 -8.27 13.95 -12.96
C LEU A 360 -8.97 15.31 -12.87
N GLU A 361 -9.32 15.90 -14.02
CA GLU A 361 -10.02 17.17 -14.06
C GLU A 361 -11.43 17.08 -13.47
N LYS A 362 -12.14 16.00 -13.74
CA LYS A 362 -13.48 15.75 -13.20
C LYS A 362 -13.46 15.64 -11.69
N VAL A 363 -12.56 14.82 -11.13
CA VAL A 363 -12.39 14.65 -9.68
C VAL A 363 -12.00 15.97 -9.01
N ARG A 364 -11.11 16.76 -9.64
CA ARG A 364 -10.73 18.09 -9.13
C ARG A 364 -11.92 19.04 -9.02
N ARG A 365 -12.72 19.16 -10.07
CA ARG A 365 -13.91 20.04 -10.09
C ARG A 365 -14.91 19.67 -8.98
N LEU A 366 -15.16 18.38 -8.80
CA LEU A 366 -16.07 17.92 -7.74
C LEU A 366 -15.52 18.16 -6.33
N GLY A 367 -14.21 18.01 -6.14
CA GLY A 367 -13.56 18.24 -4.86
C GLY A 367 -13.41 19.73 -4.46
N GLU A 368 -13.47 20.64 -5.44
CA GLU A 368 -13.38 22.10 -5.23
C GLU A 368 -14.76 22.78 -5.19
N ALA A 369 -15.83 22.07 -5.52
CA ALA A 369 -17.19 22.57 -5.42
C ALA A 369 -17.53 22.90 -3.95
N PRO A 370 -18.14 24.06 -3.64
CA PRO A 370 -18.61 24.35 -2.29
C PRO A 370 -19.54 23.22 -1.83
N SER A 371 -19.28 22.68 -0.64
CA SER A 371 -20.19 21.72 -0.01
C SER A 371 -21.57 22.36 0.10
N ALA A 372 -22.57 21.80 -0.59
CA ALA A 372 -23.95 22.30 -0.58
C ALA A 372 -24.59 22.11 0.81
#